data_39750c6b44de67395126fa73a8f0e0fe
#
_entry.id   39750c6b44de67395126fa73a8f0e0fe
#
_cell.length_a   1.000
_cell.length_b   1.000
_cell.length_c   1.000
_cell.angle_alpha   90.00
_cell.angle_beta   90.00
_cell.angle_gamma   90.00
#
_symmetry.space_group_name_H-M   'P 1'
#
loop_
_entity.id
_entity.type
_entity.pdbx_description
1 polymer ?
#
loop_
_entity_poly.entity_id
_entity_poly.type
_entity_poly.pdbx_seq_one_letter_code
_entity_poly.pdbx_strand_id
1 'polypeptide(L)'
;MKRMIIGSVLAVLGTLAIAQDTETENKEAKKSASGASIFTDGNARTMSLSIPAPRGLVLDREGRPLAQTKMAYHLALDFTRFTELDSPEKAIVWAQTKIAESNALTGNEVTFSNEKLNTYYRHRRWIPRIVSQVFDGKKAQSLEEQLPDGLVILPVYMRHYPEKSLAAHLVGYVGTKTRLPDGPINDGDPLFESVQGKSGFEKVYDKELRGIPGRKKVIFDTQGNKVLEEISKKPRPGGNVVTTLDLDWQRHAESVLRSGCKRGAMVVIDVITGEV
;
A
#
# COMPACT_ATOMS: atom_id res chain seq x y z
N MET A 1 57.53 21.80 -31.23
CA MET A 1 58.02 20.68 -32.04
C MET A 1 56.98 19.59 -31.97
N LYS A 2 56.23 19.39 -33.08
CA LYS A 2 56.18 18.22 -33.94
C LYS A 2 55.82 16.92 -33.19
N ARG A 3 54.77 16.13 -33.47
CA ARG A 3 54.03 15.73 -34.67
C ARG A 3 52.79 14.96 -34.15
N MET A 4 51.56 15.17 -34.52
CA MET A 4 50.91 14.77 -35.78
C MET A 4 50.70 13.26 -35.99
N ILE A 5 49.41 12.89 -35.94
CA ILE A 5 48.60 12.21 -36.97
C ILE A 5 48.64 10.68 -37.01
N ILE A 6 47.46 10.17 -37.20
CA ILE A 6 46.91 9.03 -38.00
C ILE A 6 46.17 8.06 -37.05
N GLY A 7 44.94 7.73 -37.19
CA GLY A 7 43.97 7.84 -38.25
C GLY A 7 42.94 6.73 -38.03
N SER A 8 41.77 7.12 -38.15
CA SER A 8 40.63 6.54 -38.85
C SER A 8 40.49 5.02 -39.06
N VAL A 9 39.19 4.66 -38.95
CA VAL A 9 38.51 3.54 -39.63
C VAL A 9 38.61 2.17 -38.94
N LEU A 10 37.61 1.91 -38.08
CA LEU A 10 36.77 0.70 -38.23
C LEU A 10 35.58 0.82 -37.23
N ALA A 11 34.54 1.44 -37.69
CA ALA A 11 33.25 1.42 -37.00
C ALA A 11 32.16 1.35 -38.05
N VAL A 12 31.90 0.20 -38.60
CA VAL A 12 30.65 -0.20 -39.24
C VAL A 12 30.66 -1.72 -39.33
N LEU A 13 30.21 -2.45 -38.35
CA LEU A 13 29.74 -3.83 -38.43
C LEU A 13 29.24 -4.38 -37.09
N GLY A 14 28.54 -3.52 -36.29
CA GLY A 14 28.02 -3.92 -34.99
C GLY A 14 26.55 -3.68 -34.76
N THR A 15 25.83 -3.13 -35.75
CA THR A 15 24.44 -2.69 -35.55
C THR A 15 23.34 -3.56 -36.16
N LEU A 16 23.68 -4.73 -36.72
CA LEU A 16 22.68 -5.62 -37.32
C LEU A 16 22.32 -6.85 -36.45
N ALA A 17 23.07 -7.16 -35.41
CA ALA A 17 22.81 -8.34 -34.57
C ALA A 17 21.84 -8.04 -33.39
N ILE A 18 21.71 -6.78 -32.96
CA ILE A 18 20.87 -6.40 -31.77
C ILE A 18 19.38 -6.23 -32.15
N ALA A 19 19.08 -6.04 -33.45
CA ALA A 19 17.70 -5.89 -33.92
C ALA A 19 16.94 -7.21 -34.10
N GLN A 20 17.65 -8.33 -34.25
CA GLN A 20 17.01 -9.65 -34.42
C GLN A 20 16.66 -10.32 -33.10
N ASP A 21 17.44 -10.11 -32.03
CA ASP A 21 17.14 -10.68 -30.70
C ASP A 21 15.95 -9.99 -30.00
N THR A 22 15.74 -8.68 -30.25
CA THR A 22 14.57 -7.94 -29.68
C THR A 22 13.25 -8.28 -30.37
N GLU A 23 13.26 -8.69 -31.64
CA GLU A 23 12.04 -9.16 -32.33
C GLU A 23 11.66 -10.59 -31.96
N THR A 24 12.62 -11.43 -31.61
CA THR A 24 12.37 -12.82 -31.19
C THR A 24 11.83 -12.87 -29.76
N GLU A 25 12.40 -12.10 -28.83
CA GLU A 25 11.86 -11.98 -27.45
C GLU A 25 10.46 -11.35 -27.44
N ASN A 26 10.17 -10.38 -28.29
CA ASN A 26 8.84 -9.78 -28.39
C ASN A 26 7.79 -10.72 -29.02
N LYS A 27 8.22 -11.65 -29.88
CA LYS A 27 7.32 -12.70 -30.43
C LYS A 27 7.07 -13.83 -29.45
N GLU A 28 8.05 -14.22 -28.65
CA GLU A 28 7.84 -15.21 -27.57
C GLU A 28 7.03 -14.67 -26.41
N ALA A 29 7.25 -13.42 -25.98
CA ALA A 29 6.42 -12.74 -24.98
C ALA A 29 4.96 -12.56 -25.45
N LYS A 30 4.72 -12.29 -26.73
CA LYS A 30 3.37 -12.26 -27.30
C LYS A 30 2.74 -13.66 -27.43
N LYS A 31 3.53 -14.69 -27.63
CA LYS A 31 3.03 -16.06 -27.74
C LYS A 31 2.68 -16.68 -26.40
N SER A 32 3.40 -16.30 -25.31
CA SER A 32 3.05 -16.71 -23.94
C SER A 32 1.83 -15.96 -23.39
N ALA A 33 1.63 -14.70 -23.79
CA ALA A 33 0.43 -13.93 -23.42
C ALA A 33 -0.84 -14.39 -24.17
N SER A 34 -0.70 -15.04 -25.33
CA SER A 34 -1.82 -15.58 -26.11
C SER A 34 -2.33 -16.93 -25.58
N GLY A 35 -1.52 -17.66 -24.80
CA GLY A 35 -1.91 -18.95 -24.22
C GLY A 35 -2.83 -18.88 -23.00
N ALA A 36 -2.89 -17.73 -22.31
CA ALA A 36 -3.73 -17.54 -21.14
C ALA A 36 -5.19 -17.17 -21.46
N SER A 37 -5.51 -16.88 -22.73
CA SER A 37 -6.88 -16.48 -23.13
C SER A 37 -7.80 -17.64 -23.53
N ILE A 38 -7.34 -18.88 -23.45
CA ILE A 38 -8.09 -20.05 -23.96
C ILE A 38 -9.12 -20.61 -22.98
N PHE A 39 -9.13 -20.13 -21.71
CA PHE A 39 -9.99 -20.66 -20.66
C PHE A 39 -10.93 -19.64 -20.00
N THR A 40 -11.11 -18.46 -20.55
CA THR A 40 -12.20 -17.58 -20.10
C THR A 40 -13.46 -17.99 -20.83
N ASP A 41 -14.33 -18.71 -20.12
CA ASP A 41 -15.73 -18.90 -20.52
C ASP A 41 -16.30 -17.52 -20.88
N GLY A 42 -17.03 -17.40 -22.02
CA GLY A 42 -17.58 -16.12 -22.48
C GLY A 42 -18.49 -15.39 -21.50
N ASN A 43 -18.82 -16.02 -20.37
CA ASN A 43 -19.59 -15.50 -19.25
C ASN A 43 -18.75 -15.11 -18.03
N ALA A 44 -17.43 -15.22 -18.07
CA ALA A 44 -16.54 -14.86 -16.96
C ALA A 44 -16.51 -13.34 -16.75
N ARG A 45 -16.75 -12.89 -15.52
CA ARG A 45 -16.66 -11.48 -15.15
C ARG A 45 -15.24 -11.11 -14.76
N THR A 46 -14.63 -10.20 -15.50
CA THR A 46 -13.32 -9.62 -15.16
C THR A 46 -13.50 -8.29 -14.42
N MET A 47 -12.80 -8.12 -13.31
CA MET A 47 -12.77 -6.87 -12.54
C MET A 47 -11.32 -6.39 -12.40
N SER A 48 -11.13 -5.07 -12.50
CA SER A 48 -9.87 -4.40 -12.28
C SER A 48 -9.92 -3.60 -10.98
N LEU A 49 -9.10 -3.98 -9.99
CA LEU A 49 -9.09 -3.37 -8.66
C LEU A 49 -7.82 -2.55 -8.45
N SER A 50 -7.95 -1.45 -7.72
CA SER A 50 -6.82 -0.58 -7.43
C SER A 50 -6.03 -1.07 -6.21
N ILE A 51 -4.69 -1.14 -6.34
CA ILE A 51 -3.76 -1.45 -5.26
C ILE A 51 -3.06 -0.16 -4.84
N PRO A 52 -3.15 0.28 -3.57
CA PRO A 52 -2.47 1.49 -3.13
C PRO A 52 -0.96 1.36 -3.24
N ALA A 53 -0.29 2.47 -3.55
CA ALA A 53 1.16 2.57 -3.54
C ALA A 53 1.67 2.98 -2.15
N PRO A 54 2.87 2.54 -1.74
CA PRO A 54 3.52 3.08 -0.56
C PRO A 54 3.75 4.59 -0.73
N ARG A 55 3.45 5.35 0.31
CA ARG A 55 3.64 6.79 0.33
C ARG A 55 5.11 7.12 0.55
N GLY A 56 5.66 8.12 -0.18
CA GLY A 56 7.04 8.58 -0.06
C GLY A 56 7.37 9.17 1.32
N LEU A 57 8.64 9.43 1.56
CA LEU A 57 9.14 9.96 2.82
C LEU A 57 9.02 11.48 2.85
N VAL A 58 8.80 12.05 4.05
CA VAL A 58 9.09 13.45 4.35
C VAL A 58 10.35 13.45 5.21
N LEU A 59 11.37 14.13 4.75
CA LEU A 59 12.71 14.11 5.33
C LEU A 59 13.10 15.53 5.81
N ASP A 60 13.94 15.60 6.84
CA ASP A 60 14.63 16.83 7.20
C ASP A 60 15.76 17.11 6.20
N ARG A 61 16.50 18.21 6.41
CA ARG A 61 17.62 18.61 5.54
C ARG A 61 18.76 17.59 5.47
N GLU A 62 18.92 16.76 6.48
CA GLU A 62 19.95 15.72 6.56
C GLU A 62 19.45 14.33 6.12
N GLY A 63 18.22 14.23 5.63
CA GLY A 63 17.64 12.98 5.17
C GLY A 63 17.07 12.11 6.29
N ARG A 64 16.88 12.64 7.50
CA ARG A 64 16.26 11.93 8.61
C ARG A 64 14.73 11.96 8.45
N PRO A 65 14.01 10.85 8.68
CA PRO A 65 12.60 10.78 8.38
C PRO A 65 11.72 11.50 9.41
N LEU A 66 10.97 12.50 8.96
CA LEU A 66 9.88 13.16 9.69
C LEU A 66 8.56 12.37 9.56
N ALA A 67 8.34 11.79 8.38
CA ALA A 67 7.23 10.89 8.12
C ALA A 67 7.64 9.79 7.14
N GLN A 68 7.27 8.55 7.42
CA GLN A 68 7.61 7.37 6.61
C GLN A 68 6.45 6.38 6.54
N THR A 69 6.48 5.50 5.55
CA THR A 69 5.55 4.38 5.46
C THR A 69 6.21 3.14 6.05
N LYS A 70 5.54 2.50 7.01
CA LYS A 70 5.96 1.21 7.58
C LYS A 70 4.97 0.13 7.20
N MET A 71 5.48 -1.10 7.08
CA MET A 71 4.65 -2.28 7.01
C MET A 71 4.08 -2.57 8.39
N ALA A 72 2.78 -2.78 8.45
CA ALA A 72 2.05 -3.22 9.63
C ALA A 72 1.10 -4.34 9.21
N TYR A 73 0.41 -4.96 10.14
CA TYR A 73 -0.35 -6.18 9.88
C TYR A 73 -1.70 -6.14 10.59
N HIS A 74 -2.68 -6.82 10.00
CA HIS A 74 -3.96 -7.12 10.61
C HIS A 74 -4.22 -8.62 10.55
N LEU A 75 -5.03 -9.14 11.46
CA LEU A 75 -5.74 -10.37 11.19
C LEU A 75 -6.95 -10.07 10.32
N ALA A 76 -7.16 -10.93 9.34
CA ALA A 76 -8.30 -10.84 8.44
C ALA A 76 -8.98 -12.20 8.33
N LEU A 77 -10.29 -12.19 8.22
CA LEU A 77 -11.14 -13.34 8.00
C LEU A 77 -11.16 -13.66 6.50
N ASP A 78 -10.77 -14.86 6.13
CA ASP A 78 -10.79 -15.34 4.75
C ASP A 78 -11.97 -16.31 4.52
N PHE A 79 -13.05 -15.80 3.99
CA PHE A 79 -14.24 -16.60 3.70
C PHE A 79 -14.02 -17.68 2.62
N THR A 80 -12.92 -17.61 1.85
CA THR A 80 -12.62 -18.68 0.88
C THR A 80 -12.26 -20.00 1.54
N ARG A 81 -11.94 -19.98 2.84
CA ARG A 81 -11.69 -21.17 3.67
C ARG A 81 -12.96 -21.82 4.21
N PHE A 82 -14.09 -21.12 4.12
CA PHE A 82 -15.38 -21.71 4.47
C PHE A 82 -15.90 -22.57 3.32
N THR A 83 -16.09 -23.87 3.56
CA THR A 83 -16.38 -24.87 2.52
C THR A 83 -17.88 -25.07 2.27
N GLU A 84 -18.76 -24.68 3.20
CA GLU A 84 -20.21 -24.84 3.08
C GLU A 84 -20.85 -23.63 2.36
N LEU A 85 -20.53 -23.45 1.08
CA LEU A 85 -20.85 -22.25 0.31
C LEU A 85 -22.34 -21.92 0.18
N ASP A 86 -23.23 -22.89 0.37
CA ASP A 86 -24.66 -22.75 0.16
C ASP A 86 -25.46 -22.33 1.40
N SER A 87 -24.78 -22.07 2.52
CA SER A 87 -25.43 -21.67 3.77
C SER A 87 -24.87 -20.36 4.31
N PRO A 88 -25.47 -19.22 3.90
CA PRO A 88 -25.05 -17.91 4.45
C PRO A 88 -25.14 -17.83 5.97
N GLU A 89 -26.14 -18.49 6.59
CA GLU A 89 -26.33 -18.51 8.04
C GLU A 89 -25.17 -19.20 8.74
N LYS A 90 -24.73 -20.34 8.23
CA LYS A 90 -23.56 -21.06 8.75
C LYS A 90 -22.27 -20.27 8.55
N ALA A 91 -22.12 -19.58 7.41
CA ALA A 91 -20.98 -18.70 7.15
C ALA A 91 -20.89 -17.56 8.16
N ILE A 92 -22.03 -17.00 8.59
CA ILE A 92 -22.05 -15.94 9.60
C ILE A 92 -21.67 -16.48 10.97
N VAL A 93 -22.19 -17.65 11.39
CA VAL A 93 -21.83 -18.27 12.67
C VAL A 93 -20.33 -18.60 12.69
N TRP A 94 -19.82 -19.19 11.61
CA TRP A 94 -18.40 -19.46 11.45
C TRP A 94 -17.55 -18.18 11.54
N ALA A 95 -17.98 -17.11 10.86
CA ALA A 95 -17.29 -15.82 10.89
C ALA A 95 -17.26 -15.22 12.29
N GLN A 96 -18.35 -15.28 13.05
CA GLN A 96 -18.40 -14.81 14.45
C GLN A 96 -17.43 -15.61 15.34
N THR A 97 -17.34 -16.93 15.15
CA THR A 97 -16.37 -17.75 15.86
C THR A 97 -14.93 -17.33 15.55
N LYS A 98 -14.61 -17.12 14.27
CA LYS A 98 -13.27 -16.65 13.84
C LYS A 98 -12.92 -15.25 14.33
N ILE A 99 -13.90 -14.37 14.42
CA ILE A 99 -13.74 -13.01 15.00
C ILE A 99 -13.44 -13.13 16.51
N ALA A 100 -14.13 -14.01 17.23
CA ALA A 100 -13.85 -14.27 18.65
C ALA A 100 -12.42 -14.84 18.84
N GLU A 101 -12.00 -15.80 18.01
CA GLU A 101 -10.63 -16.34 18.01
C GLU A 101 -9.60 -15.21 17.72
N SER A 102 -9.85 -14.34 16.73
CA SER A 102 -9.00 -13.18 16.43
C SER A 102 -8.89 -12.23 17.62
N ASN A 103 -10.00 -11.95 18.30
CA ASN A 103 -10.03 -11.09 19.48
C ASN A 103 -9.19 -11.70 20.62
N ALA A 104 -9.33 -13.01 20.85
CA ALA A 104 -8.54 -13.71 21.87
C ALA A 104 -7.02 -13.66 21.59
N LEU A 105 -6.60 -13.86 20.32
CA LEU A 105 -5.21 -13.81 19.91
C LEU A 105 -4.60 -12.41 19.95
N THR A 106 -5.39 -11.38 19.65
CA THR A 106 -4.89 -10.00 19.52
C THR A 106 -5.12 -9.14 20.74
N GLY A 107 -6.02 -9.55 21.64
CA GLY A 107 -6.49 -8.75 22.76
C GLY A 107 -7.41 -7.59 22.33
N ASN A 108 -8.07 -7.75 21.19
CA ASN A 108 -9.02 -6.74 20.67
C ASN A 108 -10.46 -7.09 21.03
N GLU A 109 -11.37 -6.14 20.82
CA GLU A 109 -12.82 -6.31 20.98
C GLU A 109 -13.55 -5.89 19.69
N VAL A 110 -13.10 -6.41 18.55
CA VAL A 110 -13.72 -6.12 17.27
C VAL A 110 -14.99 -6.94 17.12
N THR A 111 -16.09 -6.27 16.73
CA THR A 111 -17.40 -6.91 16.51
C THR A 111 -18.03 -6.46 15.20
N PHE A 112 -18.82 -7.33 14.60
CA PHE A 112 -19.61 -7.02 13.41
C PHE A 112 -21.03 -7.55 13.58
N SER A 113 -22.02 -6.80 13.09
CA SER A 113 -23.40 -7.29 13.02
C SER A 113 -23.52 -8.39 11.98
N ASN A 114 -24.46 -9.33 12.21
CA ASN A 114 -24.76 -10.42 11.27
C ASN A 114 -25.12 -9.91 9.88
N GLU A 115 -25.83 -8.78 9.81
CA GLU A 115 -26.19 -8.14 8.55
C GLU A 115 -24.95 -7.70 7.74
N LYS A 116 -23.97 -7.06 8.40
CA LYS A 116 -22.71 -6.66 7.75
C LYS A 116 -21.88 -7.85 7.29
N LEU A 117 -21.84 -8.91 8.09
CA LEU A 117 -21.13 -10.14 7.71
C LEU A 117 -21.81 -10.82 6.53
N ASN A 118 -23.14 -10.91 6.53
CA ASN A 118 -23.91 -11.47 5.42
C ASN A 118 -23.71 -10.67 4.11
N THR A 119 -23.79 -9.34 4.19
CA THR A 119 -23.52 -8.46 3.03
C THR A 119 -22.11 -8.67 2.50
N TYR A 120 -21.12 -8.75 3.39
CA TYR A 120 -19.75 -9.00 3.00
C TYR A 120 -19.56 -10.40 2.37
N TYR A 121 -20.12 -11.45 2.98
CA TYR A 121 -20.07 -12.81 2.47
C TYR A 121 -20.67 -12.91 1.06
N ARG A 122 -21.82 -12.29 0.83
CA ARG A 122 -22.51 -12.32 -0.48
C ARG A 122 -21.74 -11.59 -1.58
N HIS A 123 -21.07 -10.48 -1.26
CA HIS A 123 -20.50 -9.60 -2.29
C HIS A 123 -18.98 -9.59 -2.34
N ARG A 124 -18.29 -9.99 -1.25
CA ARG A 124 -16.85 -9.79 -1.09
C ARG A 124 -16.11 -10.98 -0.49
N ARG A 125 -16.71 -12.15 -0.39
CA ARG A 125 -16.16 -13.34 0.29
C ARG A 125 -14.73 -13.72 -0.14
N TRP A 126 -14.32 -13.32 -1.32
CA TRP A 126 -12.99 -13.58 -1.88
C TRP A 126 -11.92 -12.52 -1.48
N ILE A 127 -12.31 -11.45 -0.76
CA ILE A 127 -11.40 -10.48 -0.16
C ILE A 127 -11.32 -10.78 1.34
N PRO A 128 -10.13 -10.95 1.92
CA PRO A 128 -10.00 -11.07 3.37
C PRO A 128 -10.55 -9.84 4.08
N ARG A 129 -11.44 -10.04 5.06
CA ARG A 129 -12.03 -8.97 5.86
C ARG A 129 -11.18 -8.71 7.10
N ILE A 130 -10.69 -7.50 7.29
CA ILE A 130 -9.95 -7.10 8.49
C ILE A 130 -10.84 -7.25 9.72
N VAL A 131 -10.33 -7.99 10.71
CA VAL A 131 -11.03 -8.32 11.97
C VAL A 131 -10.18 -8.05 13.22
N SER A 132 -9.07 -7.33 13.08
CA SER A 132 -8.24 -6.89 14.22
C SER A 132 -7.83 -5.43 14.08
N GLN A 133 -7.32 -4.86 15.19
CA GLN A 133 -6.50 -3.65 15.10
C GLN A 133 -5.15 -3.98 14.47
N VAL A 134 -4.44 -2.92 14.06
CA VAL A 134 -3.11 -3.04 13.46
C VAL A 134 -2.08 -3.46 14.52
N PHE A 135 -1.12 -4.31 14.12
CA PHE A 135 0.02 -4.73 14.94
C PHE A 135 1.32 -4.77 14.13
N ASP A 136 2.43 -4.86 14.82
CA ASP A 136 3.77 -4.86 14.20
C ASP A 136 4.20 -6.25 13.69
N GLY A 137 5.35 -6.29 13.00
CA GLY A 137 5.89 -7.52 12.42
C GLY A 137 6.32 -8.55 13.46
N LYS A 138 6.70 -8.15 14.68
CA LYS A 138 7.07 -9.10 15.74
C LYS A 138 5.84 -9.89 16.18
N LYS A 139 4.72 -9.19 16.41
CA LYS A 139 3.46 -9.84 16.74
C LYS A 139 2.92 -10.68 15.57
N ALA A 140 3.09 -10.21 14.32
CA ALA A 140 2.72 -10.99 13.14
C ALA A 140 3.44 -12.35 13.12
N GLN A 141 4.76 -12.34 13.29
CA GLN A 141 5.57 -13.55 13.32
C GLN A 141 5.17 -14.50 14.47
N SER A 142 4.88 -13.97 15.65
CA SER A 142 4.45 -14.82 16.78
C SER A 142 3.07 -15.44 16.59
N LEU A 143 2.21 -14.82 15.78
CA LEU A 143 0.87 -15.33 15.50
C LEU A 143 0.85 -16.33 14.35
N GLU A 144 1.83 -16.31 13.46
CA GLU A 144 1.84 -17.13 12.24
C GLU A 144 1.75 -18.63 12.53
N GLU A 145 2.44 -19.10 13.57
CA GLU A 145 2.44 -20.51 13.99
C GLU A 145 1.15 -20.94 14.73
N GLN A 146 0.39 -19.99 15.26
CA GLN A 146 -0.80 -20.23 16.07
C GLN A 146 -2.10 -19.85 15.34
N LEU A 147 -1.99 -19.51 14.05
CA LEU A 147 -3.10 -18.93 13.31
C LEU A 147 -4.19 -19.99 13.02
N PRO A 148 -5.42 -19.84 13.54
CA PRO A 148 -6.51 -20.72 13.23
C PRO A 148 -6.87 -20.70 11.74
N ASP A 149 -7.29 -21.84 11.21
CA ASP A 149 -7.79 -21.88 9.83
C ASP A 149 -8.96 -20.90 9.65
N GLY A 150 -8.98 -20.22 8.51
CA GLY A 150 -9.93 -19.16 8.20
C GLY A 150 -9.48 -17.74 8.61
N LEU A 151 -8.41 -17.62 9.39
CA LEU A 151 -7.74 -16.34 9.64
C LEU A 151 -6.45 -16.25 8.82
N VAL A 152 -6.14 -15.05 8.32
CA VAL A 152 -4.92 -14.75 7.57
C VAL A 152 -4.28 -13.47 8.09
N ILE A 153 -2.96 -13.38 8.01
CA ILE A 153 -2.22 -12.16 8.31
C ILE A 153 -2.15 -11.31 7.04
N LEU A 154 -2.73 -10.12 7.09
CA LEU A 154 -2.80 -9.19 5.98
C LEU A 154 -1.81 -8.04 6.18
N PRO A 155 -0.76 -7.91 5.35
CA PRO A 155 0.15 -6.77 5.41
C PRO A 155 -0.54 -5.50 4.88
N VAL A 156 -0.32 -4.38 5.58
CA VAL A 156 -0.85 -3.07 5.22
C VAL A 156 0.23 -2.00 5.35
N TYR A 157 0.11 -0.96 4.54
CA TYR A 157 0.98 0.21 4.68
C TYR A 157 0.38 1.19 5.66
N MET A 158 1.16 1.54 6.69
CA MET A 158 0.77 2.51 7.70
C MET A 158 1.72 3.70 7.70
N ARG A 159 1.18 4.92 7.75
CA ARG A 159 1.98 6.13 7.93
C ARG A 159 2.49 6.20 9.35
N HIS A 160 3.79 6.44 9.49
CA HIS A 160 4.48 6.50 10.77
C HIS A 160 5.29 7.79 10.88
N TYR A 161 5.17 8.44 12.03
CA TYR A 161 5.87 9.68 12.38
C TYR A 161 6.88 9.36 13.49
N PRO A 162 8.18 9.16 13.16
CA PRO A 162 9.19 8.72 14.14
C PRO A 162 9.30 9.67 15.32
N GLU A 163 9.23 10.96 15.04
CA GLU A 163 9.37 12.04 16.02
C GLU A 163 8.05 12.41 16.73
N LYS A 164 6.99 11.60 16.52
CA LYS A 164 5.67 11.79 17.15
C LYS A 164 5.09 13.19 16.90
N SER A 165 5.06 14.05 17.94
CA SER A 165 4.48 15.39 17.86
C SER A 165 5.46 16.48 17.42
N LEU A 166 6.74 16.16 17.24
CA LEU A 166 7.73 17.14 16.82
C LEU A 166 7.40 17.68 15.43
N ALA A 167 7.39 19.00 15.26
CA ALA A 167 6.99 19.71 14.05
C ALA A 167 5.63 19.27 13.47
N ALA A 168 4.72 18.71 14.29
CA ALA A 168 3.47 18.13 13.83
C ALA A 168 2.60 19.11 13.01
N HIS A 169 2.64 20.41 13.34
CA HIS A 169 1.91 21.45 12.62
C HIS A 169 2.46 21.72 11.22
N LEU A 170 3.77 21.47 11.00
CA LEU A 170 4.43 21.59 9.69
C LEU A 170 4.31 20.29 8.89
N VAL A 171 4.66 19.16 9.51
CA VAL A 171 4.58 17.84 8.86
C VAL A 171 3.14 17.49 8.51
N GLY A 172 2.22 17.75 9.42
CA GLY A 172 0.81 17.41 9.26
C GLY A 172 0.54 15.92 9.47
N TYR A 173 -0.59 15.45 8.93
CA TYR A 173 -1.01 14.06 9.06
C TYR A 173 -1.82 13.60 7.84
N VAL A 174 -1.95 12.28 7.71
CA VAL A 174 -2.79 11.65 6.70
C VAL A 174 -4.10 11.17 7.32
N GLY A 175 -5.13 11.09 6.50
CA GLY A 175 -6.40 10.46 6.87
C GLY A 175 -6.96 9.66 5.73
N THR A 176 -7.96 8.82 6.02
CA THR A 176 -8.60 7.96 5.02
C THR A 176 -9.16 8.81 3.87
N LYS A 177 -8.81 8.42 2.66
CA LYS A 177 -9.33 8.98 1.41
C LYS A 177 -10.54 8.21 0.94
N THR A 178 -10.41 6.89 0.88
CA THR A 178 -11.42 5.98 0.36
C THR A 178 -11.67 4.89 1.39
N ARG A 179 -12.91 4.75 1.82
CA ARG A 179 -13.35 3.61 2.62
C ARG A 179 -13.75 2.48 1.69
N LEU A 180 -13.49 1.25 2.11
CA LEU A 180 -13.97 0.09 1.39
C LEU A 180 -15.49 0.00 1.57
N PRO A 181 -16.27 -0.07 0.48
CA PRO A 181 -17.71 -0.30 0.61
C PRO A 181 -17.97 -1.72 1.15
N ASP A 182 -19.03 -1.89 1.92
CA ASP A 182 -19.44 -3.22 2.43
C ASP A 182 -20.27 -4.00 1.38
N GLY A 183 -20.82 -3.32 0.38
CA GLY A 183 -21.69 -3.88 -0.66
C GLY A 183 -20.97 -4.44 -1.90
N PRO A 184 -21.68 -4.55 -3.03
CA PRO A 184 -21.12 -5.04 -4.29
C PRO A 184 -19.86 -4.29 -4.72
N ILE A 185 -18.97 -5.01 -5.38
CA ILE A 185 -17.73 -4.43 -5.91
C ILE A 185 -17.95 -4.02 -7.36
N ASN A 186 -17.51 -2.82 -7.69
CA ASN A 186 -17.52 -2.29 -9.04
C ASN A 186 -16.11 -2.28 -9.65
N ASP A 187 -16.07 -2.24 -10.97
CA ASP A 187 -14.79 -2.07 -11.66
C ASP A 187 -14.10 -0.77 -11.25
N GLY A 188 -12.82 -0.85 -10.94
CA GLY A 188 -12.04 0.28 -10.44
C GLY A 188 -12.09 0.51 -8.94
N ASP A 189 -12.93 -0.22 -8.19
CA ASP A 189 -12.98 -0.10 -6.73
C ASP A 189 -11.60 -0.37 -6.09
N PRO A 190 -11.27 0.30 -4.97
CA PRO A 190 -10.05 0.04 -4.25
C PRO A 190 -10.11 -1.32 -3.54
N LEU A 191 -9.04 -2.09 -3.64
CA LEU A 191 -8.88 -3.35 -2.90
C LEU A 191 -8.56 -3.10 -1.42
N PHE A 192 -7.88 -1.97 -1.13
CA PHE A 192 -7.50 -1.55 0.21
C PHE A 192 -7.83 -0.08 0.44
N GLU A 193 -8.01 0.31 1.69
CA GLU A 193 -8.15 1.71 2.04
C GLU A 193 -6.94 2.53 1.59
N SER A 194 -7.17 3.70 1.05
CA SER A 194 -6.12 4.64 0.69
C SER A 194 -6.15 5.87 1.60
N VAL A 195 -4.99 6.49 1.78
CA VAL A 195 -4.82 7.68 2.60
C VAL A 195 -4.48 8.89 1.75
N GLN A 196 -4.80 10.08 2.26
CA GLN A 196 -4.40 11.37 1.68
C GLN A 196 -3.92 12.32 2.77
N GLY A 197 -3.08 13.26 2.42
CA GLY A 197 -2.65 14.32 3.33
C GLY A 197 -3.82 15.25 3.73
N LYS A 198 -3.95 15.51 5.02
CA LYS A 198 -5.02 16.35 5.58
C LYS A 198 -4.52 17.73 6.01
N SER A 199 -3.26 17.86 6.40
CA SER A 199 -2.63 19.11 6.81
C SER A 199 -1.12 19.10 6.54
N GLY A 200 -0.46 20.24 6.67
CA GLY A 200 0.98 20.41 6.58
C GLY A 200 1.58 19.92 5.27
N PHE A 201 2.84 19.49 5.32
CA PHE A 201 3.56 18.94 4.15
C PHE A 201 2.85 17.73 3.55
N GLU A 202 2.24 16.90 4.38
CA GLU A 202 1.45 15.77 3.92
C GLU A 202 0.34 16.19 2.95
N LYS A 203 -0.30 17.35 3.19
CA LYS A 203 -1.35 17.89 2.30
C LYS A 203 -0.77 18.62 1.10
N VAL A 204 0.23 19.48 1.32
CA VAL A 204 0.81 20.30 0.27
C VAL A 204 1.45 19.44 -0.82
N TYR A 205 2.22 18.42 -0.41
CA TYR A 205 2.94 17.52 -1.30
C TYR A 205 2.21 16.17 -1.48
N ASP A 206 0.88 16.15 -1.31
CA ASP A 206 0.13 14.89 -1.40
C ASP A 206 0.27 14.19 -2.75
N LYS A 207 0.38 14.92 -3.85
CA LYS A 207 0.53 14.36 -5.20
C LYS A 207 1.86 13.62 -5.37
N GLU A 208 2.95 14.23 -4.89
CA GLU A 208 4.30 13.69 -4.94
C GLU A 208 4.45 12.49 -4.02
N LEU A 209 3.94 12.62 -2.80
CA LEU A 209 4.05 11.60 -1.76
C LEU A 209 3.20 10.35 -2.02
N ARG A 210 2.04 10.49 -2.65
CA ARG A 210 1.01 9.43 -2.79
C ARG A 210 1.44 8.24 -3.63
N GLY A 211 2.34 8.43 -4.59
CA GLY A 211 2.72 7.42 -5.57
C GLY A 211 1.61 7.12 -6.60
N ILE A 212 1.87 6.12 -7.40
CA ILE A 212 0.97 5.69 -8.48
C ILE A 212 0.38 4.33 -8.10
N PRO A 213 -0.94 4.20 -7.94
CA PRO A 213 -1.55 2.93 -7.59
C PRO A 213 -1.34 1.88 -8.68
N GLY A 214 -1.22 0.64 -8.25
CA GLY A 214 -1.21 -0.52 -9.11
C GLY A 214 -2.62 -0.94 -9.50
N ARG A 215 -2.70 -2.00 -10.31
CA ARG A 215 -3.96 -2.65 -10.70
C ARG A 215 -3.84 -4.15 -10.58
N LYS A 216 -4.88 -4.77 -10.03
CA LYS A 216 -5.06 -6.21 -9.91
C LYS A 216 -6.29 -6.59 -10.72
N LYS A 217 -6.12 -7.50 -11.66
CA LYS A 217 -7.25 -8.12 -12.35
C LYS A 217 -7.70 -9.35 -11.59
N VAL A 218 -8.98 -9.52 -11.44
CA VAL A 218 -9.61 -10.68 -10.82
C VAL A 218 -10.67 -11.20 -11.78
N ILE A 219 -10.63 -12.49 -12.06
CA ILE A 219 -11.58 -13.17 -12.94
C ILE A 219 -12.46 -14.09 -12.10
N PHE A 220 -13.74 -13.97 -12.29
CA PHE A 220 -14.77 -14.77 -11.62
C PHE A 220 -15.49 -15.65 -12.63
N ASP A 221 -15.89 -16.85 -12.18
CA ASP A 221 -16.80 -17.71 -12.92
C ASP A 221 -18.24 -17.18 -12.87
N THR A 222 -19.14 -17.88 -13.52
CA THR A 222 -20.59 -17.58 -13.53
C THR A 222 -21.25 -17.69 -12.17
N GLN A 223 -20.64 -18.41 -11.23
CA GLN A 223 -21.11 -18.60 -9.85
C GLN A 223 -20.52 -17.56 -8.89
N GLY A 224 -19.65 -16.66 -9.40
CA GLY A 224 -19.00 -15.62 -8.60
C GLY A 224 -17.81 -16.11 -7.78
N ASN A 225 -17.24 -17.28 -8.08
CA ASN A 225 -16.01 -17.75 -7.46
C ASN A 225 -14.82 -17.15 -8.20
N LYS A 226 -13.78 -16.81 -7.44
CA LYS A 226 -12.54 -16.29 -7.99
C LYS A 226 -11.77 -17.44 -8.67
N VAL A 227 -11.56 -17.32 -9.97
CA VAL A 227 -10.84 -18.31 -10.79
C VAL A 227 -9.37 -17.93 -10.96
N LEU A 228 -9.10 -16.64 -11.20
CA LEU A 228 -7.74 -16.15 -11.44
C LEU A 228 -7.57 -14.76 -10.84
N GLU A 229 -6.37 -14.48 -10.35
CA GLU A 229 -5.95 -13.12 -10.02
C GLU A 229 -4.53 -12.86 -10.51
N GLU A 230 -4.31 -11.67 -11.06
CA GLU A 230 -3.00 -11.23 -11.53
C GLU A 230 -2.78 -9.74 -11.24
N ILE A 231 -1.54 -9.34 -11.00
CA ILE A 231 -1.16 -7.93 -10.89
C ILE A 231 -0.85 -7.42 -12.30
N SER A 232 -1.83 -6.79 -12.94
CA SER A 232 -1.67 -6.22 -14.29
C SER A 232 -0.81 -4.96 -14.33
N LYS A 233 -0.71 -4.23 -13.18
CA LYS A 233 0.18 -3.09 -13.01
C LYS A 233 0.69 -3.03 -11.57
N LYS A 234 2.02 -3.07 -11.40
CA LYS A 234 2.63 -2.90 -10.07
C LYS A 234 2.46 -1.47 -9.56
N PRO A 235 2.17 -1.26 -8.26
CA PRO A 235 2.15 0.08 -7.68
C PRO A 235 3.57 0.67 -7.71
N ARG A 236 3.66 2.00 -7.91
CA ARG A 236 4.94 2.73 -7.84
C ARG A 236 4.93 3.60 -6.58
N PRO A 237 5.94 3.47 -5.70
CA PRO A 237 6.07 4.32 -4.53
C PRO A 237 6.02 5.81 -4.85
N GLY A 238 5.57 6.62 -3.91
CA GLY A 238 5.64 8.06 -4.00
C GLY A 238 7.08 8.59 -3.92
N GLY A 239 7.28 9.79 -4.44
CA GLY A 239 8.54 10.53 -4.31
C GLY A 239 8.77 11.01 -2.87
N ASN A 240 10.03 11.19 -2.50
CA ASN A 240 10.40 11.75 -1.22
C ASN A 240 10.40 13.28 -1.30
N VAL A 241 10.03 13.93 -0.20
CA VAL A 241 10.09 15.37 -0.01
C VAL A 241 11.18 15.67 1.04
N VAL A 242 12.23 16.37 0.63
CA VAL A 242 13.26 16.87 1.54
C VAL A 242 12.89 18.30 1.90
N THR A 243 12.86 18.58 3.21
CA THR A 243 12.54 19.91 3.74
C THR A 243 13.80 20.63 4.20
N THR A 244 13.72 21.91 4.45
CA THR A 244 14.79 22.70 5.06
C THR A 244 14.84 22.55 6.58
N LEU A 245 13.88 21.86 7.18
CA LEU A 245 13.87 21.62 8.63
C LEU A 245 15.11 20.86 9.07
N ASP A 246 15.64 21.27 10.23
CA ASP A 246 16.68 20.56 10.96
C ASP A 246 16.07 19.98 12.23
N LEU A 247 16.10 18.66 12.38
CA LEU A 247 15.50 17.97 13.51
C LEU A 247 16.09 18.36 14.86
N ASP A 248 17.39 18.65 14.91
CA ASP A 248 18.04 18.98 16.19
C ASP A 248 17.68 20.40 16.62
N TRP A 249 17.69 21.35 15.69
CA TRP A 249 17.19 22.70 15.95
C TRP A 249 15.71 22.70 16.32
N GLN A 250 14.89 21.90 15.65
CA GLN A 250 13.46 21.77 15.95
C GLN A 250 13.22 21.25 17.36
N ARG A 251 13.95 20.18 17.77
CA ARG A 251 13.85 19.64 19.14
C ARG A 251 14.26 20.67 20.19
N HIS A 252 15.36 21.38 19.93
CA HIS A 252 15.84 22.41 20.83
C HIS A 252 14.82 23.55 20.98
N ALA A 253 14.32 24.07 19.86
CA ALA A 253 13.32 25.14 19.83
C ALA A 253 12.03 24.76 20.60
N GLU A 254 11.50 23.56 20.35
CA GLU A 254 10.31 23.09 21.09
C GLU A 254 10.59 22.90 22.59
N SER A 255 11.76 22.41 22.96
CA SER A 255 12.17 22.27 24.37
C SER A 255 12.23 23.60 25.09
N VAL A 256 12.86 24.61 24.47
CA VAL A 256 12.95 25.97 25.01
C VAL A 256 11.54 26.59 25.15
N LEU A 257 10.69 26.47 24.15
CA LEU A 257 9.32 26.99 24.22
C LEU A 257 8.51 26.33 25.34
N ARG A 258 8.60 25.00 25.48
CA ARG A 258 7.86 24.27 26.53
C ARG A 258 8.28 24.63 27.95
N SER A 259 9.57 24.92 28.16
CA SER A 259 10.09 25.32 29.47
C SER A 259 9.93 26.83 29.76
N GLY A 260 9.94 27.66 28.72
CA GLY A 260 10.02 29.11 28.86
C GLY A 260 8.70 29.86 28.85
N CYS A 261 7.64 29.32 28.21
CA CYS A 261 6.37 30.04 28.08
C CYS A 261 5.16 29.12 27.91
N LYS A 262 3.99 29.61 28.31
CA LYS A 262 2.70 28.89 28.13
C LYS A 262 2.21 28.92 26.67
N ARG A 263 2.56 29.95 25.91
CA ARG A 263 2.23 30.14 24.50
C ARG A 263 3.36 30.92 23.85
N GLY A 264 3.81 30.48 22.65
CA GLY A 264 4.87 31.13 21.92
C GLY A 264 5.09 30.46 20.58
N ALA A 265 5.88 31.10 19.74
CA ALA A 265 6.40 30.56 18.49
C ALA A 265 7.88 30.94 18.38
N MET A 266 8.66 30.06 17.77
CA MET A 266 10.05 30.30 17.45
C MET A 266 10.27 29.95 16.00
N VAL A 267 10.94 30.82 15.26
CA VAL A 267 11.34 30.62 13.88
C VAL A 267 12.83 30.89 13.78
N VAL A 268 13.58 29.97 13.24
CA VAL A 268 15.02 30.12 12.95
C VAL A 268 15.17 30.19 11.45
N ILE A 269 15.87 31.23 10.97
CA ILE A 269 16.05 31.49 9.53
C ILE A 269 17.55 31.61 9.28
N ASP A 270 18.06 30.86 8.31
CA ASP A 270 19.40 31.04 7.78
C ASP A 270 19.48 32.38 7.02
N VAL A 271 20.31 33.30 7.50
CA VAL A 271 20.40 34.66 6.95
C VAL A 271 21.06 34.72 5.56
N ILE A 272 21.72 33.64 5.15
CA ILE A 272 22.42 33.55 3.84
C ILE A 272 21.50 32.94 2.81
N THR A 273 20.82 31.84 3.15
CA THR A 273 19.97 31.09 2.21
C THR A 273 18.50 31.47 2.28
N GLY A 274 18.05 32.06 3.39
CA GLY A 274 16.64 32.33 3.67
C GLY A 274 15.83 31.09 4.06
N GLU A 275 16.47 29.95 4.23
CA GLU A 275 15.83 28.71 4.66
C GLU A 275 15.35 28.78 6.12
N VAL A 276 14.23 28.14 6.40
CA VAL A 276 13.58 28.09 7.73
C VAL A 276 13.80 26.73 8.34
#